data_3ec6787d1cbfbf7eecf8950811ec86ef
#
_entry.id   3ec6787d1cbfbf7eecf8950811ec86ef
#
_cell.length_a   1.000
_cell.length_b   1.000
_cell.length_c   1.000
_cell.angle_alpha   90.00
_cell.angle_beta   90.00
_cell.angle_gamma   90.00
#
_symmetry.space_group_name_H-M   'P 1'
#
loop_
_entity.id
_entity.type
_entity.pdbx_description
1 polymer ?
#
loop_
_entity_poly.entity_id
_entity_poly.type
_entity_poly.pdbx_seq_one_letter_code
_entity_poly.pdbx_strand_id
1 'polypeptide(L)'
;MVLVREGRLRALRNLSALSLILLLSVLSGCASFDGQIAGETLVLRIYDWKTGVKYAEVPAKTGSRLFFGWIHSWEHIPWNEYYHVGADFSLILDAITFPAFGAGIPENKGKVCYVRDGLIHMEEIEQSFPELVWLNSHTATREIVLDGIPVARGDTLPQHTRVRLLIEKR
;
A
#
# COMPACT_ATOMS: atom_id res chain seq x y z
N MET A 1 -7.76 64.64 -51.28
CA MET A 1 -8.73 63.85 -50.50
C MET A 1 -8.24 62.41 -50.34
N VAL A 2 -7.05 62.17 -49.73
CA VAL A 2 -6.47 60.79 -49.59
C VAL A 2 -5.78 60.58 -48.21
N LEU A 3 -5.97 61.44 -47.23
CA LEU A 3 -5.26 61.34 -45.91
C LEU A 3 -6.04 60.74 -44.75
N VAL A 4 -7.28 60.25 -44.97
CA VAL A 4 -8.14 59.72 -43.85
C VAL A 4 -8.14 58.18 -43.77
N ARG A 5 -7.59 57.48 -44.75
CA ARG A 5 -7.68 56.04 -44.88
C ARG A 5 -6.54 55.24 -44.16
N GLU A 6 -5.39 55.85 -43.95
CA GLU A 6 -4.22 55.16 -43.39
C GLU A 6 -4.25 55.12 -41.85
N GLY A 7 -4.88 56.08 -41.18
CA GLY A 7 -4.95 56.11 -39.73
C GLY A 7 -5.84 55.02 -39.12
N ARG A 8 -6.90 54.61 -39.83
CA ARG A 8 -7.81 53.56 -39.33
C ARG A 8 -7.22 52.14 -39.42
N LEU A 9 -6.39 51.89 -40.43
CA LEU A 9 -5.75 50.57 -40.60
C LEU A 9 -4.64 50.33 -39.56
N ARG A 10 -3.93 51.38 -39.14
CA ARG A 10 -2.92 51.27 -38.06
C ARG A 10 -3.54 51.06 -36.69
N ALA A 11 -4.68 51.69 -36.39
CA ALA A 11 -5.41 51.49 -35.11
C ALA A 11 -5.96 50.07 -35.00
N LEU A 12 -6.49 49.48 -36.07
CA LEU A 12 -6.99 48.10 -36.08
C LEU A 12 -5.88 47.04 -35.95
N ARG A 13 -4.69 47.28 -36.48
CA ARG A 13 -3.53 46.40 -36.34
C ARG A 13 -2.97 46.38 -34.92
N ASN A 14 -3.00 47.50 -34.21
CA ASN A 14 -2.55 47.57 -32.81
C ASN A 14 -3.53 46.94 -31.85
N LEU A 15 -4.85 47.01 -32.11
CA LEU A 15 -5.86 46.34 -31.31
C LEU A 15 -5.80 44.81 -31.42
N SER A 16 -5.50 44.29 -32.61
CA SER A 16 -5.35 42.84 -32.79
C SER A 16 -4.07 42.29 -32.12
N ALA A 17 -2.99 43.06 -32.09
CA ALA A 17 -1.74 42.67 -31.43
C ALA A 17 -1.90 42.69 -29.89
N LEU A 18 -2.60 43.67 -29.31
CA LEU A 18 -2.87 43.70 -27.87
C LEU A 18 -3.83 42.55 -27.42
N SER A 19 -4.86 42.24 -28.23
CA SER A 19 -5.76 41.14 -27.95
C SER A 19 -5.07 39.79 -28.00
N LEU A 20 -4.11 39.60 -28.92
CA LEU A 20 -3.36 38.35 -29.04
C LEU A 20 -2.40 38.15 -27.85
N ILE A 21 -1.77 39.23 -27.38
CA ILE A 21 -0.90 39.18 -26.18
C ILE A 21 -1.70 38.90 -24.93
N LEU A 22 -2.92 39.45 -24.78
CA LEU A 22 -3.79 39.18 -23.63
C LEU A 22 -4.33 37.74 -23.64
N LEU A 23 -4.57 37.14 -24.83
CA LEU A 23 -5.03 35.76 -24.95
C LEU A 23 -3.91 34.75 -24.67
N LEU A 24 -2.65 35.04 -24.96
CA LEU A 24 -1.51 34.19 -24.63
C LEU A 24 -1.17 34.21 -23.12
N SER A 25 -1.46 35.30 -22.41
CA SER A 25 -1.19 35.38 -20.98
C SER A 25 -2.19 34.60 -20.11
N VAL A 26 -3.38 34.27 -20.64
CA VAL A 26 -4.38 33.45 -19.93
C VAL A 26 -4.11 31.94 -20.02
N LEU A 27 -3.35 31.51 -21.05
CA LEU A 27 -2.99 30.11 -21.25
C LEU A 27 -1.76 29.65 -20.43
N SER A 28 -1.01 30.56 -19.82
CA SER A 28 0.16 30.23 -18.99
C SER A 28 -0.17 30.05 -17.50
N GLY A 29 -1.45 30.11 -17.13
CA GLY A 29 -1.91 30.07 -15.73
C GLY A 29 -2.35 28.72 -15.18
N CYS A 30 -2.27 27.63 -15.94
CA CYS A 30 -2.41 26.27 -15.40
C CYS A 30 -1.04 25.69 -15.02
N ALA A 31 -0.30 26.37 -14.15
CA ALA A 31 0.60 25.64 -13.27
C ALA A 31 -0.30 24.81 -12.38
N SER A 32 -0.39 23.52 -12.67
CA SER A 32 -0.89 22.54 -11.73
C SER A 32 -0.06 22.71 -10.46
N PHE A 33 -0.63 23.42 -9.49
CA PHE A 33 -0.13 23.38 -8.13
C PHE A 33 -0.43 21.95 -7.64
N ASP A 34 0.46 21.04 -8.01
CA ASP A 34 0.54 19.73 -7.37
C ASP A 34 0.99 20.02 -5.95
N GLY A 35 0.02 20.48 -5.14
CA GLY A 35 0.13 20.57 -3.71
C GLY A 35 0.29 19.15 -3.22
N GLN A 36 1.49 18.61 -3.30
CA GLN A 36 1.91 17.49 -2.48
C GLN A 36 1.68 17.96 -1.04
N ILE A 37 0.45 17.73 -0.54
CA ILE A 37 0.23 17.63 0.89
C ILE A 37 1.26 16.58 1.28
N ALA A 38 2.26 16.97 2.05
CA ALA A 38 3.19 16.05 2.68
C ALA A 38 2.33 15.15 3.56
N GLY A 39 1.73 14.13 2.94
CA GLY A 39 0.96 13.11 3.61
C GLY A 39 1.91 12.44 4.58
N GLU A 40 1.44 12.20 5.79
CA GLU A 40 2.18 11.46 6.80
C GLU A 40 2.79 10.22 6.15
N THR A 41 4.11 10.17 6.14
CA THR A 41 4.84 9.05 5.54
C THR A 41 4.70 7.87 6.49
N LEU A 42 3.94 6.86 6.08
CA LEU A 42 3.83 5.62 6.85
C LEU A 42 4.98 4.69 6.50
N VAL A 43 5.35 3.86 7.45
CA VAL A 43 6.31 2.77 7.28
C VAL A 43 5.79 1.50 7.93
N LEU A 44 6.05 0.37 7.28
CA LEU A 44 5.96 -0.93 7.92
C LEU A 44 7.29 -1.21 8.59
N ARG A 45 7.25 -1.61 9.86
CA ARG A 45 8.44 -2.00 10.62
C ARG A 45 8.31 -3.38 11.24
N ILE A 46 9.43 -4.09 11.29
CA ILE A 46 9.56 -5.36 11.99
C ILE A 46 10.58 -5.19 13.11
N TYR A 47 10.17 -5.57 14.33
CA TYR A 47 10.97 -5.45 15.54
C TYR A 47 11.10 -6.75 16.30
N ASP A 48 12.16 -6.88 17.08
CA ASP A 48 12.17 -7.74 18.25
C ASP A 48 11.13 -7.25 19.26
N TRP A 49 10.19 -8.09 19.61
CA TRP A 49 9.10 -7.72 20.51
C TRP A 49 9.58 -7.31 21.91
N LYS A 50 10.66 -7.94 22.39
CA LYS A 50 11.19 -7.73 23.74
C LYS A 50 12.18 -6.58 23.82
N THR A 51 13.12 -6.51 22.88
CA THR A 51 14.25 -5.56 22.92
C THR A 51 13.98 -4.29 22.13
N GLY A 52 13.02 -4.28 21.22
CA GLY A 52 12.74 -3.17 20.32
C GLY A 52 13.78 -3.00 19.20
N VAL A 53 14.70 -3.94 19.04
CA VAL A 53 15.65 -3.92 17.90
C VAL A 53 14.88 -4.02 16.60
N LYS A 54 15.13 -3.07 15.68
CA LYS A 54 14.51 -3.01 14.37
C LYS A 54 15.22 -3.96 13.40
N TYR A 55 14.47 -4.85 12.76
CA TYR A 55 14.95 -5.80 11.75
C TYR A 55 14.70 -5.32 10.32
N ALA A 56 13.55 -4.69 10.07
CA ALA A 56 13.20 -4.18 8.76
C ALA A 56 12.36 -2.90 8.84
N GLU A 57 12.45 -2.09 7.80
CA GLU A 57 11.62 -0.90 7.58
C GLU A 57 11.42 -0.69 6.09
N VAL A 58 10.19 -0.54 5.64
CA VAL A 58 9.84 -0.21 4.26
C VAL A 58 8.74 0.84 4.23
N PRO A 59 8.71 1.72 3.22
CA PRO A 59 7.62 2.68 3.04
C PRO A 59 6.28 1.97 2.91
N ALA A 60 5.24 2.55 3.51
CA ALA A 60 3.87 2.08 3.44
C ALA A 60 2.90 3.26 3.23
N LYS A 61 1.66 2.96 2.88
CA LYS A 61 0.55 3.91 2.80
C LYS A 61 -0.76 3.20 3.14
N THR A 62 -1.79 3.94 3.47
CA THR A 62 -3.15 3.38 3.56
C THR A 62 -3.50 2.66 2.26
N GLY A 63 -4.03 1.45 2.36
CA GLY A 63 -4.32 0.56 1.23
C GLY A 63 -3.13 -0.26 0.74
N SER A 64 -1.89 -0.08 1.27
CA SER A 64 -0.77 -0.99 0.98
C SER A 64 -1.16 -2.43 1.29
N ARG A 65 -0.77 -3.38 0.42
CA ARG A 65 -1.12 -4.79 0.53
C ARG A 65 0.02 -5.59 1.13
N LEU A 66 -0.25 -6.25 2.27
CA LEU A 66 0.70 -7.12 2.96
C LEU A 66 0.31 -8.57 2.72
N PHE A 67 1.29 -9.36 2.29
CA PHE A 67 1.23 -10.81 2.26
C PHE A 67 2.10 -11.37 3.37
N PHE A 68 1.57 -12.31 4.15
CA PHE A 68 2.29 -13.06 5.17
C PHE A 68 2.09 -14.56 4.96
N GLY A 69 3.14 -15.24 4.49
CA GLY A 69 3.15 -16.68 4.27
C GLY A 69 3.88 -17.41 5.39
N TRP A 70 3.29 -18.48 5.90
CA TRP A 70 3.89 -19.35 6.92
C TRP A 70 3.46 -20.80 6.76
N ILE A 71 4.05 -21.72 7.52
CA ILE A 71 3.68 -23.14 7.57
C ILE A 71 2.88 -23.39 8.83
N HIS A 72 1.68 -23.93 8.68
CA HIS A 72 0.82 -24.28 9.81
C HIS A 72 1.52 -25.34 10.66
N SER A 73 1.70 -25.07 11.96
CA SER A 73 2.59 -25.84 12.82
C SER A 73 2.12 -27.29 13.07
N TRP A 74 0.84 -27.55 12.99
CA TRP A 74 0.27 -28.88 13.21
C TRP A 74 0.16 -29.68 11.89
N GLU A 75 -0.45 -29.08 10.88
CA GLU A 75 -0.71 -29.77 9.61
C GLU A 75 0.48 -29.73 8.66
N HIS A 76 1.50 -28.91 8.93
CA HIS A 76 2.69 -28.72 8.10
C HIS A 76 2.38 -28.28 6.65
N ILE A 77 1.26 -27.58 6.46
CA ILE A 77 0.83 -27.07 5.16
C ILE A 77 1.07 -25.57 5.05
N PRO A 78 1.23 -25.04 3.82
CA PRO A 78 1.29 -23.62 3.60
C PRO A 78 0.01 -22.90 4.07
N TRP A 79 0.19 -21.79 4.75
CA TRP A 79 -0.86 -20.89 5.16
C TRP A 79 -0.50 -19.50 4.72
N ASN A 80 -1.38 -18.85 3.98
CA ASN A 80 -1.16 -17.52 3.44
C ASN A 80 -2.22 -16.55 3.96
N GLU A 81 -1.80 -15.39 4.40
CA GLU A 81 -2.63 -14.32 4.91
C GLU A 81 -2.43 -13.08 4.06
N TYR A 82 -3.53 -12.42 3.72
CA TYR A 82 -3.55 -11.22 2.88
C TYR A 82 -4.21 -10.10 3.67
N TYR A 83 -3.49 -9.00 3.83
CA TYR A 83 -3.92 -7.84 4.58
C TYR A 83 -3.87 -6.59 3.72
N HIS A 84 -4.61 -5.57 4.13
CA HIS A 84 -4.33 -4.20 3.70
C HIS A 84 -4.13 -3.28 4.91
N VAL A 85 -3.46 -2.15 4.68
CA VAL A 85 -3.26 -1.10 5.70
C VAL A 85 -4.52 -0.25 5.77
N GLY A 86 -5.18 -0.23 6.91
CA GLY A 86 -6.35 0.60 7.21
C GLY A 86 -6.01 2.08 7.37
N ALA A 87 -7.05 2.93 7.40
CA ALA A 87 -6.89 4.36 7.61
C ALA A 87 -6.40 4.71 9.03
N ASP A 88 -6.61 3.83 9.99
CA ASP A 88 -6.14 3.90 11.38
C ASP A 88 -4.76 3.24 11.59
N PHE A 89 -4.09 2.87 10.49
CA PHE A 89 -2.80 2.18 10.44
C PHE A 89 -2.83 0.73 10.95
N SER A 90 -4.01 0.18 11.21
CA SER A 90 -4.16 -1.24 11.50
C SER A 90 -3.93 -2.09 10.23
N LEU A 91 -3.64 -3.36 10.45
CA LEU A 91 -3.60 -4.38 9.40
C LEU A 91 -4.95 -5.08 9.35
N ILE A 92 -5.68 -4.94 8.27
CA ILE A 92 -7.00 -5.56 8.09
C ILE A 92 -6.79 -6.84 7.29
N LEU A 93 -7.11 -7.99 7.90
CA LEU A 93 -7.05 -9.29 7.24
C LEU A 93 -8.22 -9.42 6.27
N ASP A 94 -7.92 -9.46 4.98
CA ASP A 94 -8.91 -9.59 3.90
C ASP A 94 -9.23 -11.05 3.60
N ALA A 95 -8.17 -11.87 3.50
CA ALA A 95 -8.30 -13.25 3.06
C ALA A 95 -7.22 -14.16 3.66
N ILE A 96 -7.53 -15.45 3.71
CA ILE A 96 -6.58 -16.52 3.96
C ILE A 96 -6.70 -17.59 2.87
N THR A 97 -5.58 -18.26 2.54
CA THR A 97 -5.59 -19.41 1.64
C THR A 97 -4.72 -20.54 2.18
N PHE A 98 -5.17 -21.77 2.00
CA PHE A 98 -4.48 -22.99 2.44
C PHE A 98 -4.96 -24.21 1.63
N PRO A 99 -4.16 -25.30 1.52
CA PRO A 99 -4.49 -26.41 0.62
C PRO A 99 -5.51 -27.42 1.13
N ALA A 100 -5.70 -27.53 2.47
CA ALA A 100 -6.59 -28.54 3.04
C ALA A 100 -7.10 -28.12 4.43
N PHE A 101 -8.29 -28.57 4.79
CA PHE A 101 -8.77 -28.48 6.16
C PHE A 101 -8.03 -29.46 7.08
N GLY A 102 -7.92 -29.10 8.37
CA GLY A 102 -7.26 -29.91 9.38
C GLY A 102 -7.46 -29.34 10.79
N ALA A 103 -6.75 -29.90 11.75
CA ALA A 103 -6.89 -29.51 13.16
C ALA A 103 -6.43 -28.05 13.37
N GLY A 104 -7.29 -27.25 14.03
CA GLY A 104 -7.03 -25.84 14.31
C GLY A 104 -7.30 -24.89 13.15
N ILE A 105 -7.74 -25.40 12.00
CA ILE A 105 -8.17 -24.59 10.86
C ILE A 105 -9.66 -24.26 11.03
N PRO A 106 -10.07 -22.99 10.93
CA PRO A 106 -11.48 -22.62 11.05
C PRO A 106 -12.28 -23.21 9.89
N GLU A 107 -13.51 -23.65 10.14
CA GLU A 107 -14.41 -24.13 9.08
C GLU A 107 -14.82 -23.02 8.12
N ASN A 108 -15.04 -21.83 8.66
CA ASN A 108 -15.33 -20.63 7.90
C ASN A 108 -14.91 -19.39 8.69
N LYS A 109 -14.00 -18.59 8.17
CA LYS A 109 -13.55 -17.34 8.81
C LYS A 109 -14.03 -16.09 8.10
N GLY A 110 -14.38 -16.17 6.82
CA GLY A 110 -14.84 -15.04 6.01
C GLY A 110 -16.31 -15.13 5.61
N LYS A 111 -16.81 -14.14 4.91
CA LYS A 111 -18.16 -14.17 4.33
C LYS A 111 -18.23 -15.08 3.09
N VAL A 112 -17.08 -15.27 2.43
CA VAL A 112 -16.95 -16.07 1.21
C VAL A 112 -15.94 -17.18 1.45
N CYS A 113 -16.33 -18.43 1.13
CA CYS A 113 -15.44 -19.60 1.19
C CYS A 113 -15.62 -20.45 -0.07
N TYR A 114 -14.53 -20.74 -0.76
CA TYR A 114 -14.55 -21.54 -2.00
C TYR A 114 -13.19 -22.23 -2.24
N VAL A 115 -13.18 -23.18 -3.17
CA VAL A 115 -11.95 -23.86 -3.62
C VAL A 115 -11.62 -23.40 -5.03
N ARG A 116 -10.38 -22.98 -5.25
CA ARG A 116 -9.82 -22.62 -6.56
C ARG A 116 -8.35 -22.99 -6.62
N ASP A 117 -7.91 -23.56 -7.74
CA ASP A 117 -6.52 -23.95 -7.99
C ASP A 117 -5.90 -24.84 -6.91
N GLY A 118 -6.73 -25.72 -6.30
CA GLY A 118 -6.31 -26.62 -5.22
C GLY A 118 -6.12 -25.94 -3.86
N LEU A 119 -6.53 -24.68 -3.71
CA LEU A 119 -6.53 -23.95 -2.44
C LEU A 119 -7.95 -23.63 -1.99
N ILE A 120 -8.15 -23.69 -0.70
CA ILE A 120 -9.32 -23.16 -0.01
C ILE A 120 -9.07 -21.66 0.18
N HIS A 121 -10.02 -20.86 -0.23
CA HIS A 121 -10.04 -19.42 -0.08
C HIS A 121 -11.13 -19.04 0.92
N MET A 122 -10.77 -18.27 1.94
CA MET A 122 -11.71 -17.59 2.81
C MET A 122 -11.47 -16.09 2.67
N GLU A 123 -12.45 -15.37 2.18
CA GLU A 123 -12.35 -13.95 1.82
C GLU A 123 -13.40 -13.11 2.56
N GLU A 124 -13.29 -11.80 2.48
CA GLU A 124 -14.13 -10.82 3.20
C GLU A 124 -14.11 -11.07 4.73
N ILE A 125 -12.92 -11.28 5.28
CA ILE A 125 -12.72 -11.54 6.72
C ILE A 125 -12.88 -10.24 7.51
N GLU A 126 -12.29 -9.15 7.03
CA GLU A 126 -12.40 -7.79 7.59
C GLU A 126 -11.98 -7.70 9.08
N GLN A 127 -11.05 -8.55 9.51
CA GLN A 127 -10.55 -8.55 10.89
C GLN A 127 -9.36 -7.60 11.02
N SER A 128 -9.46 -6.63 11.94
CA SER A 128 -8.41 -5.64 12.20
C SER A 128 -7.42 -6.11 13.26
N PHE A 129 -6.13 -5.82 13.02
CA PHE A 129 -5.00 -6.09 13.92
C PHE A 129 -4.14 -4.83 14.04
N PRO A 130 -3.91 -4.27 15.24
CA PRO A 130 -3.01 -3.14 15.43
C PRO A 130 -1.56 -3.51 15.15
N GLU A 131 -1.19 -4.75 15.35
CA GLU A 131 0.12 -5.34 15.05
C GLU A 131 -0.03 -6.84 14.83
N LEU A 132 0.92 -7.45 14.14
CA LEU A 132 1.10 -8.91 14.07
C LEU A 132 2.26 -9.31 14.99
N VAL A 133 2.03 -10.32 15.83
CA VAL A 133 3.07 -10.85 16.73
C VAL A 133 3.17 -12.36 16.55
N TRP A 134 4.38 -12.85 16.28
CA TRP A 134 4.63 -14.29 16.10
C TRP A 134 5.98 -14.70 16.69
N LEU A 135 6.15 -16.00 16.93
CA LEU A 135 7.44 -16.60 17.24
C LEU A 135 8.11 -16.97 15.92
N ASN A 136 9.18 -16.28 15.55
CA ASN A 136 9.87 -16.56 14.29
C ASN A 136 10.51 -17.93 14.27
N SER A 137 10.33 -18.63 13.16
CA SER A 137 10.97 -19.91 12.87
C SER A 137 11.49 -19.90 11.43
N HIS A 138 12.75 -20.30 11.24
CA HIS A 138 13.36 -20.38 9.91
C HIS A 138 12.64 -21.36 8.98
N THR A 139 11.93 -22.34 9.55
CA THR A 139 11.20 -23.37 8.80
C THR A 139 9.71 -23.08 8.67
N ALA A 140 9.13 -22.30 9.59
CA ALA A 140 7.70 -22.01 9.59
C ALA A 140 7.35 -20.64 9.00
N THR A 141 8.07 -19.57 9.33
CA THR A 141 7.89 -18.26 8.70
C THR A 141 8.48 -18.31 7.30
N ARG A 142 7.65 -18.14 6.27
CA ARG A 142 8.10 -18.22 4.88
C ARG A 142 8.55 -16.86 4.38
N GLU A 143 7.61 -15.97 4.14
CA GLU A 143 7.91 -14.66 3.57
C GLU A 143 6.88 -13.61 3.98
N ILE A 144 7.34 -12.37 4.02
CA ILE A 144 6.55 -11.17 4.29
C ILE A 144 6.82 -10.22 3.12
N VAL A 145 5.75 -9.81 2.43
CA VAL A 145 5.83 -8.98 1.22
C VAL A 145 4.86 -7.82 1.34
N LEU A 146 5.31 -6.58 1.11
CA LEU A 146 4.47 -5.39 1.07
C LEU A 146 4.47 -4.80 -0.34
N ASP A 147 3.30 -4.66 -0.95
CA ASP A 147 3.11 -4.12 -2.32
C ASP A 147 4.03 -4.79 -3.37
N GLY A 148 4.25 -6.11 -3.23
CA GLY A 148 5.14 -6.90 -4.09
C GLY A 148 6.63 -6.78 -3.75
N ILE A 149 7.01 -5.99 -2.74
CA ILE A 149 8.40 -5.84 -2.28
C ILE A 149 8.65 -6.80 -1.12
N PRO A 150 9.61 -7.74 -1.23
CA PRO A 150 10.02 -8.61 -0.12
C PRO A 150 10.54 -7.77 1.06
N VAL A 151 9.97 -7.98 2.25
CA VAL A 151 10.34 -7.26 3.49
C VAL A 151 11.23 -8.11 4.36
N ALA A 152 10.84 -9.36 4.60
CA ALA A 152 11.58 -10.31 5.41
C ALA A 152 11.20 -11.76 5.06
N ARG A 153 12.04 -12.68 5.48
CA ARG A 153 11.81 -14.11 5.47
C ARG A 153 12.15 -14.68 6.84
N GLY A 154 11.66 -15.87 7.17
CA GLY A 154 11.97 -16.49 8.44
C GLY A 154 13.47 -16.64 8.70
N ASP A 155 14.24 -16.97 7.65
CA ASP A 155 15.70 -17.15 7.71
C ASP A 155 16.49 -15.84 7.78
N THR A 156 15.87 -14.69 7.50
CA THR A 156 16.48 -13.35 7.65
C THR A 156 16.22 -12.72 9.02
N LEU A 157 15.35 -13.33 9.83
CA LEU A 157 15.02 -12.90 11.18
C LEU A 157 15.63 -13.89 12.19
N PRO A 158 15.98 -13.47 13.42
CA PRO A 158 16.54 -14.38 14.41
C PRO A 158 15.61 -15.55 14.73
N GLN A 159 16.16 -16.75 14.81
CA GLN A 159 15.44 -17.98 15.13
C GLN A 159 14.87 -17.93 16.55
N HIS A 160 13.67 -18.46 16.74
CA HIS A 160 12.95 -18.56 18.03
C HIS A 160 12.79 -17.21 18.77
N THR A 161 12.77 -16.12 18.03
CA THR A 161 12.56 -14.76 18.56
C THR A 161 11.11 -14.35 18.38
N ARG A 162 10.50 -13.77 19.43
CA ARG A 162 9.19 -13.14 19.31
C ARG A 162 9.35 -11.83 18.54
N VAL A 163 8.70 -11.74 17.40
CA VAL A 163 8.79 -10.63 16.45
C VAL A 163 7.44 -9.94 16.36
N ARG A 164 7.42 -8.63 16.18
CA ARG A 164 6.22 -7.86 15.88
C ARG A 164 6.39 -7.07 14.59
N LEU A 165 5.30 -6.95 13.84
CA LEU A 165 5.16 -6.15 12.64
C LEU A 165 4.00 -5.17 12.83
N LEU A 166 4.22 -3.90 12.53
CA LEU A 166 3.19 -2.87 12.61
C LEU A 166 3.43 -1.75 11.60
N ILE A 167 2.41 -0.92 11.42
CA ILE A 167 2.45 0.30 10.60
C ILE A 167 2.58 1.50 11.54
N GLU A 168 3.53 2.36 11.26
CA GLU A 168 3.81 3.56 12.07
C GLU A 168 4.02 4.78 11.17
N LYS A 169 3.84 5.96 11.75
CA LYS A 169 4.32 7.22 11.17
C LYS A 169 5.86 7.25 11.22
N ARG A 170 6.45 7.74 10.15
CA ARG A 170 7.89 7.92 10.05
C ARG A 170 8.35 9.15 10.83
#